data_29d90ed06b07ec9bd81f9d80c3362b8c
#
_entry.id   29d90ed06b07ec9bd81f9d80c3362b8c
#
_cell.length_a   1.000
_cell.length_b   1.000
_cell.length_c   1.000
_cell.angle_alpha   90.00
_cell.angle_beta   90.00
_cell.angle_gamma   90.00
#
_symmetry.space_group_name_H-M   'P 1'
#
loop_
_entity.id
_entity.type
_entity.pdbx_description
1 polymer ?
#
loop_
_entity_poly.entity_id
_entity_poly.type
_entity_poly.pdbx_seq_one_letter_code
_entity_poly.pdbx_strand_id
1 'polypeptide(L)'
;MKQYQSYKCNKCGNVVEVQNVGGGELHCCGQAMEMITKDLTSVVLMKAFAGESMARNKYEYFAKIAQKEGFRDIAEHFQRAANNEKMHAKLELKAYNVLNYDKEFGNTSENLQYAIDGESYENVT
;
A
#
# COMPACT_ATOMS: atom_id res chain seq x y z
N MET A 1 -2.71 22.37 0.23
CA MET A 1 -2.39 21.12 -0.49
C MET A 1 -1.12 20.52 0.08
N LYS A 2 -1.14 19.24 0.37
CA LYS A 2 0.02 18.50 0.90
C LYS A 2 0.27 17.27 0.06
N GLN A 3 1.50 16.75 0.10
CA GLN A 3 1.86 15.53 -0.59
C GLN A 3 0.98 14.36 -0.11
N TYR A 4 0.55 13.52 -1.06
CA TYR A 4 -0.33 12.37 -0.87
C TYR A 4 -1.78 12.68 -0.47
N GLN A 5 -2.17 13.94 -0.40
CA GLN A 5 -3.60 14.27 -0.29
C GLN A 5 -4.33 13.87 -1.56
N SER A 6 -5.56 13.37 -1.39
CA SER A 6 -6.43 13.01 -2.50
C SER A 6 -7.55 14.04 -2.65
N TYR A 7 -7.90 14.33 -3.88
CA TYR A 7 -8.96 15.26 -4.24
C TYR A 7 -9.91 14.59 -5.23
N LYS A 8 -11.18 14.91 -5.10
CA LYS A 8 -12.23 14.35 -5.95
C LYS A 8 -13.01 15.46 -6.66
N CYS A 9 -13.29 15.21 -7.93
CA CYS A 9 -14.23 16.06 -8.67
C CYS A 9 -15.65 15.56 -8.41
N ASN A 10 -16.48 16.40 -7.83
CA ASN A 10 -17.88 16.06 -7.54
C ASN A 10 -18.75 15.96 -8.78
N LYS A 11 -18.28 16.45 -9.92
CA LYS A 11 -19.04 16.43 -11.17
C LYS A 11 -18.80 15.18 -12.00
N CYS A 12 -17.54 14.78 -12.17
CA CYS A 12 -17.20 13.60 -13.00
C CYS A 12 -16.70 12.39 -12.21
N GLY A 13 -16.41 12.57 -10.91
CA GLY A 13 -15.93 11.50 -10.05
C GLY A 13 -14.43 11.21 -10.13
N ASN A 14 -13.67 11.96 -10.94
CA ASN A 14 -12.22 11.80 -10.99
C ASN A 14 -11.60 12.01 -9.62
N VAL A 15 -10.66 11.13 -9.27
CA VAL A 15 -9.87 11.25 -8.06
C VAL A 15 -8.40 11.37 -8.44
N VAL A 16 -7.72 12.38 -7.88
CA VAL A 16 -6.30 12.60 -8.10
C VAL A 16 -5.57 12.61 -6.77
N GLU A 17 -4.32 12.18 -6.79
CA GLU A 17 -3.45 12.21 -5.62
C GLU A 17 -2.30 13.18 -5.88
N VAL A 18 -1.99 14.01 -4.89
CA VAL A 18 -0.88 14.96 -4.99
C VAL A 18 0.43 14.23 -4.81
N GLN A 19 1.23 14.10 -5.86
CA GLN A 19 2.57 13.52 -5.79
C GLN A 19 3.60 14.58 -5.40
N ASN A 20 3.53 15.74 -6.03
CA ASN A 20 4.41 16.88 -5.74
C ASN A 20 3.56 18.10 -5.47
N VAL A 21 3.87 18.81 -4.37
CA VAL A 21 3.12 19.99 -3.98
C VAL A 21 3.49 21.16 -4.87
N GLY A 22 2.48 21.75 -5.53
CA GLY A 22 2.60 23.00 -6.26
C GLY A 22 1.76 24.08 -5.59
N GLY A 23 1.62 25.20 -6.26
CA GLY A 23 0.74 26.28 -5.80
C GLY A 23 -0.66 26.19 -6.42
N GLY A 24 -1.61 26.90 -5.84
CA GLY A 24 -2.96 27.02 -6.38
C GLY A 24 -3.91 25.92 -5.94
N GLU A 25 -5.08 25.91 -6.56
CA GLU A 25 -6.14 24.92 -6.32
C GLU A 25 -6.22 23.94 -7.47
N LEU A 26 -6.67 22.72 -7.16
CA LEU A 26 -6.98 21.71 -8.16
C LEU A 26 -8.40 21.92 -8.66
N HIS A 27 -8.57 21.98 -9.97
CA HIS A 27 -9.86 22.13 -10.62
C HIS A 27 -10.09 20.98 -11.60
N CYS A 28 -11.35 20.57 -11.73
CA CYS A 28 -11.80 19.60 -12.71
C CYS A 28 -13.24 19.95 -13.10
N CYS A 29 -13.55 19.82 -14.38
CA CYS A 29 -14.89 20.15 -14.90
C CYS A 29 -15.35 21.57 -14.55
N GLY A 30 -14.42 22.53 -14.51
CA GLY A 30 -14.71 23.94 -14.26
C GLY A 30 -15.01 24.30 -12.81
N GLN A 31 -14.74 23.42 -11.87
CA GLN A 31 -14.95 23.69 -10.43
C GLN A 31 -13.79 23.16 -9.60
N ALA A 32 -13.64 23.70 -8.39
CA ALA A 32 -12.61 23.25 -7.46
C ALA A 32 -12.88 21.80 -7.02
N MET A 33 -11.81 21.02 -6.94
CA MET A 33 -11.89 19.66 -6.43
C MET A 33 -11.94 19.68 -4.90
N GLU A 34 -12.66 18.73 -4.33
CA GLU A 34 -12.82 18.61 -2.88
C GLU A 34 -11.79 17.66 -2.30
N MET A 35 -11.14 18.07 -1.20
CA MET A 35 -10.17 17.24 -0.51
C MET A 35 -10.86 16.07 0.21
N ILE A 36 -10.34 14.87 0.01
CA ILE A 36 -10.81 13.67 0.68
C ILE A 36 -9.93 13.43 1.90
N THR A 37 -10.30 14.00 3.04
CA THR A 37 -9.47 13.98 4.25
C THR A 37 -9.32 12.60 4.87
N LYS A 38 -10.34 11.75 4.76
CA LYS A 38 -10.33 10.39 5.30
C LYS A 38 -9.32 9.49 4.59
N ASP A 39 -9.03 9.77 3.32
CA ASP A 39 -8.23 8.88 2.48
C ASP A 39 -6.73 9.14 2.54
N LEU A 40 -6.28 10.27 3.10
CA LEU A 40 -4.85 10.58 3.14
C LEU A 40 -4.07 9.52 3.92
N THR A 41 -4.50 9.21 5.15
CA THR A 41 -3.84 8.21 5.98
C THR A 41 -3.93 6.83 5.35
N SER A 42 -5.08 6.46 4.78
CA SER A 42 -5.26 5.20 4.07
C SER A 42 -4.31 5.06 2.89
N VAL A 43 -4.17 6.12 2.09
CA VAL A 43 -3.26 6.13 0.93
C VAL A 43 -1.82 5.94 1.38
N VAL A 44 -1.38 6.67 2.41
CA VAL A 44 -0.02 6.56 2.94
C VAL A 44 0.25 5.16 3.46
N LEU A 45 -0.69 4.59 4.22
CA LEU A 45 -0.55 3.22 4.76
C LEU A 45 -0.46 2.18 3.65
N MET A 46 -1.28 2.29 2.62
CA MET A 46 -1.25 1.35 1.50
C MET A 46 0.03 1.47 0.67
N LYS A 47 0.54 2.68 0.48
CA LYS A 47 1.82 2.88 -0.21
C LYS A 47 2.98 2.29 0.58
N ALA A 48 3.01 2.51 1.89
CA ALA A 48 4.03 1.95 2.75
C ALA A 48 3.95 0.42 2.76
N PHE A 49 2.75 -0.14 2.89
CA PHE A 49 2.53 -1.59 2.83
C PHE A 49 3.03 -2.18 1.50
N ALA A 50 2.68 -1.56 0.38
CA ALA A 50 3.12 -2.01 -0.94
C ALA A 50 4.64 -1.96 -1.08
N GLY A 51 5.27 -0.85 -0.67
CA GLY A 51 6.71 -0.68 -0.74
C GLY A 51 7.47 -1.69 0.10
N GLU A 52 7.03 -1.91 1.33
CA GLU A 52 7.66 -2.87 2.24
C GLU A 52 7.43 -4.32 1.82
N SER A 53 6.25 -4.63 1.27
CA SER A 53 5.96 -5.96 0.72
C SER A 53 6.84 -6.25 -0.49
N MET A 54 7.05 -5.28 -1.37
CA MET A 54 7.96 -5.42 -2.50
C MET A 54 9.41 -5.62 -2.04
N ALA A 55 9.86 -4.84 -1.07
CA ALA A 55 11.21 -4.97 -0.50
C ALA A 55 11.40 -6.35 0.13
N ARG A 56 10.42 -6.83 0.90
CA ARG A 56 10.46 -8.16 1.50
C ARG A 56 10.67 -9.25 0.45
N ASN A 57 9.89 -9.22 -0.62
CA ASN A 57 9.99 -10.22 -1.68
C ASN A 57 11.35 -10.16 -2.39
N LYS A 58 11.83 -8.97 -2.70
CA LYS A 58 13.14 -8.78 -3.32
C LYS A 58 14.25 -9.32 -2.43
N TYR A 59 14.23 -9.01 -1.14
CA TYR A 59 15.26 -9.45 -0.21
C TYR A 59 15.27 -10.97 -0.01
N GLU A 60 14.10 -11.62 -0.04
CA GLU A 60 14.04 -13.08 0.00
C GLU A 60 14.68 -13.70 -1.24
N TYR A 61 14.43 -13.16 -2.41
CA TYR A 61 15.09 -13.63 -3.64
C TYR A 61 16.59 -13.40 -3.58
N PHE A 62 17.02 -12.24 -3.10
CA PHE A 62 18.45 -11.92 -2.97
C PHE A 62 19.13 -12.84 -1.97
N ALA A 63 18.46 -13.18 -0.87
CA ALA A 63 18.96 -14.14 0.12
C ALA A 63 19.22 -15.52 -0.50
N LYS A 64 18.28 -16.00 -1.31
CA LYS A 64 18.41 -17.30 -1.99
C LYS A 64 19.58 -17.31 -2.99
N ILE A 65 19.75 -16.24 -3.74
CA ILE A 65 20.86 -16.09 -4.68
C ILE A 65 22.19 -16.08 -3.93
N ALA A 66 22.29 -15.29 -2.86
CA ALA A 66 23.50 -15.20 -2.05
C ALA A 66 23.86 -16.58 -1.45
N GLN A 67 22.86 -17.32 -0.99
CA GLN A 67 23.07 -18.66 -0.45
C GLN A 67 23.60 -19.63 -1.50
N LYS A 68 23.03 -19.61 -2.71
CA LYS A 68 23.49 -20.46 -3.82
C LYS A 68 24.93 -20.14 -4.24
N GLU A 69 25.32 -18.86 -4.14
CA GLU A 69 26.66 -18.42 -4.48
C GLU A 69 27.67 -18.59 -3.34
N GLY A 70 27.22 -19.11 -2.18
CA GLY A 70 28.09 -19.38 -1.03
C GLY A 70 28.31 -18.20 -0.09
N PHE A 71 27.58 -17.09 -0.26
CA PHE A 71 27.68 -15.92 0.60
C PHE A 71 26.67 -15.99 1.75
N ARG A 72 26.95 -16.85 2.71
CA ARG A 72 26.02 -17.13 3.83
C ARG A 72 25.72 -15.91 4.69
N ASP A 73 26.73 -15.11 5.03
CA ASP A 73 26.54 -13.93 5.86
C ASP A 73 25.65 -12.89 5.17
N ILE A 74 25.85 -12.71 3.87
CA ILE A 74 25.03 -11.80 3.07
C ILE A 74 23.61 -12.34 2.96
N ALA A 75 23.44 -13.66 2.76
CA ALA A 75 22.14 -14.30 2.73
C ALA A 75 21.36 -14.08 4.03
N GLU A 76 22.02 -14.20 5.19
CA GLU A 76 21.41 -13.95 6.49
C GLU A 76 20.99 -12.49 6.66
N HIS A 77 21.80 -11.55 6.17
CA HIS A 77 21.45 -10.12 6.19
C HIS A 77 20.18 -9.85 5.38
N PHE A 78 20.10 -10.38 4.16
CA PHE A 78 18.90 -10.21 3.33
C PHE A 78 17.68 -10.87 3.95
N GLN A 79 17.83 -12.05 4.53
CA GLN A 79 16.71 -12.72 5.19
C GLN A 79 16.21 -11.94 6.40
N ARG A 80 17.12 -11.37 7.17
CA ARG A 80 16.78 -10.55 8.34
C ARG A 80 16.06 -9.27 7.91
N ALA A 81 16.57 -8.63 6.86
CA ALA A 81 15.93 -7.44 6.28
C ALA A 81 14.52 -7.78 5.76
N ALA A 82 14.35 -8.92 5.09
CA ALA A 82 13.05 -9.38 4.62
C ALA A 82 12.07 -9.59 5.78
N ASN A 83 12.52 -10.18 6.86
CA ASN A 83 11.70 -10.42 8.05
C ASN A 83 11.26 -9.10 8.71
N ASN A 84 12.15 -8.10 8.75
CA ASN A 84 11.83 -6.78 9.27
C ASN A 84 10.78 -6.07 8.39
N GLU A 85 10.93 -6.15 7.07
CA GLU A 85 9.95 -5.57 6.15
C GLU A 85 8.59 -6.25 6.28
N LYS A 86 8.56 -7.56 6.49
CA LYS A 86 7.31 -8.29 6.74
C LYS A 86 6.61 -7.80 7.99
N MET A 87 7.34 -7.53 9.06
CA MET A 87 6.79 -7.01 10.30
C MET A 87 6.22 -5.60 10.10
N HIS A 88 6.95 -4.73 9.41
CA HIS A 88 6.49 -3.38 9.10
C HIS A 88 5.21 -3.42 8.26
N ALA A 89 5.18 -4.25 7.23
CA ALA A 89 4.02 -4.42 6.37
C ALA A 89 2.79 -4.88 7.17
N LYS A 90 2.98 -5.80 8.11
CA LYS A 90 1.90 -6.29 8.98
C LYS A 90 1.32 -5.16 9.83
N LEU A 91 2.17 -4.34 10.44
CA LEU A 91 1.72 -3.21 11.26
C LEU A 91 0.95 -2.18 10.45
N GLU A 92 1.40 -1.90 9.25
CA GLU A 92 0.74 -0.96 8.35
C GLU A 92 -0.62 -1.48 7.86
N LEU A 93 -0.70 -2.78 7.54
CA LEU A 93 -1.96 -3.39 7.14
C LEU A 93 -2.96 -3.39 8.30
N LYS A 94 -2.52 -3.68 9.52
CA LYS A 94 -3.36 -3.59 10.72
C LYS A 94 -3.92 -2.17 10.89
N ALA A 95 -3.05 -1.16 10.79
CA ALA A 95 -3.47 0.23 10.94
C ALA A 95 -4.47 0.63 9.87
N TYR A 96 -4.25 0.22 8.63
CA TYR A 96 -5.17 0.45 7.52
C TYR A 96 -6.54 -0.19 7.79
N ASN A 97 -6.54 -1.44 8.25
CA ASN A 97 -7.78 -2.17 8.53
C ASN A 97 -8.56 -1.55 9.67
N VAL A 98 -7.89 -1.13 10.75
CA VAL A 98 -8.54 -0.45 11.87
C VAL A 98 -9.19 0.86 11.38
N LEU A 99 -8.48 1.62 10.57
CA LEU A 99 -8.98 2.90 10.04
C LEU A 99 -10.22 2.71 9.17
N ASN A 100 -10.26 1.66 8.34
CA ASN A 100 -11.31 1.48 7.35
C ASN A 100 -12.40 0.47 7.75
N TYR A 101 -12.09 -0.47 8.64
CA TYR A 101 -13.00 -1.58 8.99
C TYR A 101 -13.19 -1.80 10.48
N ASP A 102 -12.61 -0.95 11.33
CA ASP A 102 -12.69 -1.03 12.80
C ASP A 102 -12.14 -2.32 13.41
N LYS A 103 -11.28 -3.05 12.70
CA LYS A 103 -10.63 -4.26 13.20
C LYS A 103 -9.30 -4.49 12.50
N GLU A 104 -8.37 -5.14 13.19
CA GLU A 104 -7.01 -5.37 12.65
C GLU A 104 -7.01 -6.34 11.47
N PHE A 105 -7.71 -7.46 11.60
CA PHE A 105 -7.88 -8.46 10.55
C PHE A 105 -9.28 -9.04 10.60
N GLY A 106 -9.76 -9.50 9.46
CA GLY A 106 -10.98 -10.28 9.38
C GLY A 106 -10.78 -11.71 9.91
N ASN A 107 -11.89 -12.41 10.13
CA ASN A 107 -11.84 -13.85 10.41
C ASN A 107 -11.52 -14.62 9.10
N THR A 108 -11.37 -15.93 9.21
CA THR A 108 -11.02 -16.77 8.05
C THR A 108 -12.01 -16.64 6.90
N SER A 109 -13.30 -16.61 7.21
CA SER A 109 -14.36 -16.48 6.19
C SER A 109 -14.27 -15.13 5.47
N GLU A 110 -14.09 -14.05 6.21
CA GLU A 110 -13.96 -12.71 5.65
C GLU A 110 -12.70 -12.59 4.81
N ASN A 111 -11.59 -13.11 5.30
CA ASN A 111 -10.30 -13.07 4.59
C ASN A 111 -10.35 -13.91 3.31
N LEU A 112 -11.02 -15.06 3.35
CA LEU A 112 -11.20 -15.90 2.17
C LEU A 112 -12.06 -15.19 1.11
N GLN A 113 -13.13 -14.54 1.52
CA GLN A 113 -13.98 -13.78 0.60
C GLN A 113 -13.20 -12.63 -0.05
N TYR A 114 -12.42 -11.90 0.74
CA TYR A 114 -11.57 -10.83 0.24
C TYR A 114 -10.58 -11.35 -0.82
N ALA A 115 -9.95 -12.48 -0.55
CA ALA A 115 -9.00 -13.08 -1.49
C ALA A 115 -9.69 -13.53 -2.78
N ILE A 116 -10.87 -14.14 -2.69
CA ILE A 116 -11.66 -14.56 -3.85
C ILE A 116 -12.02 -13.35 -4.71
N ASP A 117 -12.49 -12.27 -4.10
CA ASP A 117 -12.86 -11.05 -4.80
C ASP A 117 -11.66 -10.44 -5.54
N GLY A 118 -10.50 -10.42 -4.90
CA GLY A 118 -9.26 -9.92 -5.50
C GLY A 118 -8.83 -10.76 -6.71
N GLU A 119 -8.82 -12.08 -6.57
CA GLU A 119 -8.47 -12.98 -7.67
C GLU A 119 -9.48 -12.91 -8.82
N SER A 120 -10.76 -12.80 -8.51
CA SER A 120 -11.79 -12.66 -9.53
C SER A 120 -11.61 -11.37 -10.35
N TYR A 121 -11.25 -10.27 -9.69
CA TYR A 121 -10.95 -9.01 -10.34
C TYR A 121 -9.74 -9.12 -11.27
N GLU A 122 -8.67 -9.75 -10.80
CA GLU A 122 -7.45 -9.95 -11.61
C GLU A 122 -7.71 -10.83 -12.82
N ASN A 123 -8.55 -11.84 -12.70
CA ASN A 123 -8.87 -12.75 -13.79
C ASN A 123 -9.77 -12.14 -14.86
N VAL A 124 -10.48 -11.09 -14.56
CA VAL A 124 -11.37 -10.39 -15.52
C VAL A 124 -10.59 -9.42 -16.40
N THR A 125 -9.45 -8.96 -15.93
CA THR A 125 -8.57 -8.06 -16.68
C THR A 125 -7.55 -8.84 -17.49
#